data_2bc3066c8f5055ebf7e60e76cbb83689
#
_entry.id   2bc3066c8f5055ebf7e60e76cbb83689
#
_cell.length_a   1.000
_cell.length_b   1.000
_cell.length_c   1.000
_cell.angle_alpha   90.00
_cell.angle_beta   90.00
_cell.angle_gamma   90.00
#
_symmetry.space_group_name_H-M   'P 1'
#
loop_
_entity.id
_entity.type
_entity.pdbx_description
1 polymer ?
#
loop_
_entity_poly.entity_id
_entity_poly.type
_entity_poly.pdbx_seq_one_letter_code
_entity_poly.pdbx_strand_id
1 'polypeptide(L)'
;RYQMQLTRDQDAIDGDHRVDFGGFSVVLDPQTAELMEGATLDYLSLETGEGFEITNPAADPNWEDPLYQKVQTVIDEKVLPVVGAHGGWVELDRIEGDTAYVSLGGGCQGCSSAGFTLSAGIESAICSEIDEIAHVVDVTDHQSGQEPFYKD
;
A
#
# COMPACT_ATOMS: atom_id res chain seq x y z
N ARG A 1 -6.25 -3.45 -0.70
CA ARG A 1 -4.99 -3.82 -1.36
C ARG A 1 -5.28 -4.74 -2.54
N TYR A 2 -4.71 -4.45 -3.69
CA TYR A 2 -4.86 -5.27 -4.89
C TYR A 2 -3.77 -6.34 -4.94
N GLN A 3 -4.14 -7.53 -5.39
CA GLN A 3 -3.18 -8.60 -5.68
C GLN A 3 -3.22 -8.89 -7.18
N MET A 4 -2.08 -8.85 -7.83
CA MET A 4 -1.93 -9.25 -9.23
C MET A 4 -1.16 -10.54 -9.32
N GLN A 5 -1.55 -11.38 -10.28
CA GLN A 5 -0.82 -12.58 -10.64
C GLN A 5 -0.73 -12.72 -12.16
N LEU A 6 0.39 -13.23 -12.63
CA LEU A 6 0.51 -13.58 -14.03
C LEU A 6 -0.27 -14.86 -14.29
N THR A 7 -1.17 -14.80 -15.24
CA THR A 7 -1.97 -15.95 -15.66
C THR A 7 -1.88 -16.13 -17.18
N ARG A 8 -2.31 -17.27 -17.66
CA ARG A 8 -2.39 -17.50 -19.11
C ARG A 8 -3.75 -17.10 -19.62
N ASP A 9 -3.81 -16.68 -20.86
CA ASP A 9 -5.04 -16.22 -21.52
C ASP A 9 -6.20 -17.25 -21.44
N GLN A 10 -5.88 -18.53 -21.43
CA GLN A 10 -6.84 -19.63 -21.32
C GLN A 10 -7.40 -19.86 -19.92
N ASP A 11 -6.83 -19.21 -18.90
CA ASP A 11 -7.23 -19.36 -17.49
C ASP A 11 -8.22 -18.26 -17.05
N ALA A 12 -8.56 -17.33 -17.97
CA ALA A 12 -9.63 -16.35 -17.75
C ALA A 12 -11.00 -17.04 -17.72
N ILE A 13 -11.85 -16.63 -16.78
CA ILE A 13 -13.16 -17.24 -16.54
C ILE A 13 -14.23 -16.48 -17.36
N ASP A 14 -15.23 -17.20 -17.87
CA ASP A 14 -16.38 -16.59 -18.54
C ASP A 14 -17.10 -15.61 -17.59
N GLY A 15 -17.16 -14.35 -17.99
CA GLY A 15 -17.75 -13.26 -17.19
C GLY A 15 -16.72 -12.25 -16.65
N ASP A 16 -15.43 -12.54 -16.76
CA ASP A 16 -14.38 -11.60 -16.41
C ASP A 16 -14.31 -10.41 -17.38
N HIS A 17 -14.01 -9.24 -16.85
CA HIS A 17 -13.72 -8.05 -17.63
C HIS A 17 -12.30 -8.08 -18.13
N ARG A 18 -12.11 -7.91 -19.43
CA ARG A 18 -10.81 -7.90 -20.08
C ARG A 18 -10.49 -6.54 -20.65
N VAL A 19 -9.34 -5.99 -20.27
CA VAL A 19 -8.79 -4.75 -20.81
C VAL A 19 -7.49 -5.07 -21.53
N ASP A 20 -7.41 -4.73 -22.83
CA ASP A 20 -6.24 -5.01 -23.68
C ASP A 20 -5.35 -3.76 -23.80
N PHE A 21 -4.07 -3.93 -23.52
CA PHE A 21 -3.05 -2.87 -23.57
C PHE A 21 -2.09 -3.05 -24.77
N GLY A 22 -2.45 -3.87 -25.75
CA GLY A 22 -1.69 -4.03 -27.01
C GLY A 22 -0.48 -4.98 -26.94
N GLY A 23 -0.05 -5.39 -25.76
CA GLY A 23 1.05 -6.36 -25.55
C GLY A 23 0.75 -7.36 -24.44
N PHE A 24 -0.19 -7.00 -23.59
CA PHE A 24 -0.75 -7.84 -22.54
C PHE A 24 -2.20 -7.42 -22.28
N SER A 25 -2.94 -8.25 -21.60
CA SER A 25 -4.31 -7.93 -21.16
C SER A 25 -4.42 -8.06 -19.65
N VAL A 26 -5.21 -7.22 -19.04
CA VAL A 26 -5.59 -7.34 -17.64
C VAL A 26 -6.98 -7.97 -17.59
N VAL A 27 -7.13 -8.98 -16.75
CA VAL A 27 -8.39 -9.69 -16.54
C VAL A 27 -8.82 -9.42 -15.10
N LEU A 28 -10.05 -8.98 -14.94
CA LEU A 28 -10.64 -8.58 -13.66
C LEU A 28 -11.95 -9.36 -13.47
N ASP A 29 -12.15 -9.93 -12.30
CA ASP A 29 -13.48 -10.42 -11.95
C ASP A 29 -14.48 -9.24 -11.88
N PRO A 30 -15.80 -9.49 -12.01
CA PRO A 30 -16.79 -8.43 -12.10
C PRO A 30 -16.81 -7.48 -10.88
N GLN A 31 -16.55 -8.00 -9.68
CA GLN A 31 -16.52 -7.18 -8.45
C GLN A 31 -15.29 -6.28 -8.42
N THR A 32 -14.14 -6.82 -8.77
CA THR A 32 -12.90 -6.05 -8.89
C THR A 32 -13.00 -5.01 -9.99
N ALA A 33 -13.65 -5.31 -11.12
CA ALA A 33 -13.83 -4.37 -12.21
C ALA A 33 -14.65 -3.14 -11.80
N GLU A 34 -15.72 -3.31 -11.02
CA GLU A 34 -16.50 -2.20 -10.46
C GLU A 34 -15.66 -1.33 -9.51
N LEU A 35 -14.83 -1.95 -8.66
CA LEU A 35 -13.95 -1.25 -7.73
C LEU A 35 -12.79 -0.54 -8.42
N MET A 36 -12.40 -0.99 -9.60
CA MET A 36 -11.29 -0.45 -10.39
C MET A 36 -11.72 0.57 -11.43
N GLU A 37 -12.99 1.00 -11.44
CA GLU A 37 -13.46 2.02 -12.35
C GLU A 37 -12.72 3.35 -12.12
N GLY A 38 -12.03 3.83 -13.16
CA GLY A 38 -11.18 5.03 -13.08
C GLY A 38 -9.76 4.80 -12.53
N ALA A 39 -9.40 3.57 -12.17
CA ALA A 39 -8.05 3.24 -11.76
C ALA A 39 -7.07 3.29 -12.94
N THR A 40 -5.82 3.62 -12.62
CA THR A 40 -4.69 3.62 -13.55
C THR A 40 -3.72 2.51 -13.17
N LEU A 41 -3.26 1.75 -14.17
CA LEU A 41 -2.20 0.77 -14.03
C LEU A 41 -0.96 1.24 -14.79
N ASP A 42 0.11 1.51 -14.08
CA ASP A 42 1.40 1.90 -14.64
C ASP A 42 2.46 0.83 -14.42
N TYR A 43 3.45 0.80 -15.30
CA TYR A 43 4.64 -0.04 -15.14
C TYR A 43 5.83 0.85 -14.85
N LEU A 44 6.36 0.73 -13.64
CA LEU A 44 7.45 1.57 -13.16
C LEU A 44 8.77 0.80 -13.15
N SER A 45 9.82 1.49 -13.60
CA SER A 45 11.20 1.03 -13.50
C SER A 45 11.91 1.88 -12.45
N LEU A 46 12.02 1.34 -11.25
CA LEU A 46 12.67 2.00 -10.11
C LEU A 46 14.09 1.44 -9.92
N GLU A 47 14.94 2.14 -9.20
CA GLU A 47 16.29 1.65 -8.86
C GLU A 47 16.25 0.34 -8.05
N THR A 48 15.16 0.08 -7.36
CA THR A 48 14.92 -1.13 -6.55
C THR A 48 14.32 -2.29 -7.32
N GLY A 49 13.93 -2.08 -8.59
CA GLY A 49 13.31 -3.08 -9.45
C GLY A 49 12.22 -2.52 -10.34
N GLU A 50 11.67 -3.38 -11.18
CA GLU A 50 10.55 -3.05 -12.06
C GLU A 50 9.27 -3.65 -11.51
N GLY A 51 8.14 -2.95 -11.66
CA GLY A 51 6.86 -3.43 -11.16
C GLY A 51 5.66 -2.65 -11.69
N PHE A 52 4.49 -3.19 -11.42
CA PHE A 52 3.23 -2.52 -11.71
C PHE A 52 2.78 -1.69 -10.50
N GLU A 53 2.32 -0.48 -10.77
CA GLU A 53 1.66 0.39 -9.81
C GLU A 53 0.20 0.54 -10.18
N ILE A 54 -0.69 0.41 -9.18
CA ILE A 54 -2.12 0.64 -9.34
C ILE A 54 -2.51 1.87 -8.53
N THR A 55 -2.96 2.91 -9.21
CA THR A 55 -3.54 4.10 -8.61
C THR A 55 -5.05 4.06 -8.80
N ASN A 56 -5.81 4.07 -7.71
CA ASN A 56 -7.27 4.08 -7.75
C ASN A 56 -7.85 5.20 -6.90
N PRO A 57 -8.15 6.37 -7.48
CA PRO A 57 -8.71 7.50 -6.75
C PRO A 57 -10.06 7.21 -6.09
N ALA A 58 -10.85 6.30 -6.68
CA ALA A 58 -12.16 5.94 -6.14
C ALA A 58 -12.06 5.07 -4.88
N ALA A 59 -10.96 4.33 -4.71
CA ALA A 59 -10.74 3.48 -3.53
C ALA A 59 -10.19 4.27 -2.32
N ASP A 60 -9.66 5.46 -2.57
CA ASP A 60 -9.13 6.33 -1.53
C ASP A 60 -9.74 7.73 -1.65
N PRO A 61 -10.73 8.06 -0.79
CA PRO A 61 -11.39 9.37 -0.81
C PRO A 61 -10.44 10.54 -0.48
N ASN A 62 -9.25 10.27 0.07
CA ASN A 62 -8.26 11.28 0.42
C ASN A 62 -7.23 11.50 -0.70
N TRP A 63 -7.28 10.73 -1.79
CA TRP A 63 -6.29 10.81 -2.88
C TRP A 63 -6.17 12.20 -3.51
N GLU A 64 -7.24 12.99 -3.54
CA GLU A 64 -7.21 14.37 -4.06
C GLU A 64 -6.59 15.38 -3.08
N ASP A 65 -6.34 15.00 -1.82
CA ASP A 65 -5.72 15.87 -0.83
C ASP A 65 -4.19 15.98 -1.11
N PRO A 66 -3.66 17.19 -1.38
CA PRO A 66 -2.24 17.37 -1.64
C PRO A 66 -1.34 16.94 -0.46
N LEU A 67 -1.82 17.04 0.78
CA LEU A 67 -1.08 16.60 1.94
C LEU A 67 -1.02 15.07 2.00
N TYR A 68 -2.13 14.40 1.70
CA TYR A 68 -2.18 12.95 1.60
C TYR A 68 -1.17 12.43 0.54
N GLN A 69 -1.15 13.04 -0.65
CA GLN A 69 -0.21 12.67 -1.71
C GLN A 69 1.26 12.87 -1.31
N LYS A 70 1.58 13.95 -0.58
CA LYS A 70 2.93 14.17 -0.06
C LYS A 70 3.34 13.07 0.94
N VAL A 71 2.46 12.73 1.89
CA VAL A 71 2.73 11.68 2.88
C VAL A 71 2.88 10.34 2.19
N GLN A 72 2.01 10.02 1.24
CA GLN A 72 2.09 8.78 0.46
C GLN A 72 3.42 8.68 -0.29
N THR A 73 3.88 9.76 -0.94
CA THR A 73 5.17 9.80 -1.64
C THR A 73 6.34 9.52 -0.68
N VAL A 74 6.33 10.09 0.51
CA VAL A 74 7.39 9.82 1.53
C VAL A 74 7.35 8.36 1.98
N ILE A 75 6.16 7.81 2.16
CA ILE A 75 6.00 6.39 2.49
C ILE A 75 6.60 5.52 1.38
N ASP A 76 6.28 5.77 0.12
CA ASP A 76 6.70 4.96 -1.02
C ASP A 76 8.22 5.05 -1.25
N GLU A 77 8.79 6.25 -1.15
CA GLU A 77 10.22 6.48 -1.44
C GLU A 77 11.15 6.14 -0.28
N LYS A 78 10.72 6.35 0.97
CA LYS A 78 11.61 6.27 2.14
C LYS A 78 11.26 5.17 3.12
N VAL A 79 9.98 4.89 3.30
CA VAL A 79 9.52 3.92 4.30
C VAL A 79 9.42 2.52 3.69
N LEU A 80 8.76 2.38 2.55
CA LEU A 80 8.56 1.08 1.90
C LEU A 80 9.84 0.32 1.58
N PRO A 81 10.94 0.95 1.11
CA PRO A 81 12.19 0.22 0.87
C PRO A 81 12.76 -0.42 2.13
N VAL A 82 12.62 0.26 3.28
CA VAL A 82 13.11 -0.25 4.58
C VAL A 82 12.20 -1.36 5.10
N VAL A 83 10.90 -1.12 5.10
CA VAL A 83 9.88 -2.06 5.59
C VAL A 83 9.81 -3.29 4.70
N GLY A 84 9.89 -3.11 3.38
CA GLY A 84 9.88 -4.18 2.39
C GLY A 84 11.07 -5.13 2.49
N ALA A 85 12.26 -4.63 2.88
CA ALA A 85 13.43 -5.47 3.15
C ALA A 85 13.18 -6.51 4.27
N HIS A 86 12.24 -6.23 5.16
CA HIS A 86 11.79 -7.12 6.23
C HIS A 86 10.50 -7.92 5.87
N GLY A 87 10.08 -7.88 4.61
CA GLY A 87 8.87 -8.56 4.15
C GLY A 87 7.57 -7.91 4.63
N GLY A 88 7.64 -6.66 5.09
CA GLY A 88 6.49 -5.88 5.52
C GLY A 88 6.03 -4.87 4.47
N TRP A 89 4.93 -4.18 4.79
CA TRP A 89 4.40 -3.06 4.03
C TRP A 89 3.75 -2.03 4.97
N VAL A 90 3.62 -0.80 4.50
CA VAL A 90 2.95 0.31 5.18
C VAL A 90 1.93 0.90 4.23
N GLU A 91 0.77 1.25 4.73
CA GLU A 91 -0.30 1.92 4.01
C GLU A 91 -0.77 3.12 4.81
N LEU A 92 -0.95 4.27 4.14
CA LEU A 92 -1.55 5.44 4.75
C LEU A 92 -3.06 5.24 4.79
N ASP A 93 -3.63 5.21 5.99
CA ASP A 93 -5.07 5.04 6.18
C ASP A 93 -5.81 6.38 6.01
N ARG A 94 -5.39 7.42 6.76
CA ARG A 94 -5.95 8.77 6.70
C ARG A 94 -5.04 9.79 7.35
N ILE A 95 -5.38 11.06 7.15
CA ILE A 95 -4.77 12.19 7.87
C ILE A 95 -5.87 12.94 8.61
N GLU A 96 -5.65 13.21 9.89
CA GLU A 96 -6.54 14.03 10.70
C GLU A 96 -5.73 15.15 11.36
N GLY A 97 -5.92 16.39 10.89
CA GLY A 97 -5.17 17.55 11.36
C GLY A 97 -3.68 17.43 11.03
N ASP A 98 -2.84 17.29 12.04
CA ASP A 98 -1.39 17.12 11.96
C ASP A 98 -0.92 15.67 12.21
N THR A 99 -1.84 14.73 12.18
CA THR A 99 -1.59 13.33 12.51
C THR A 99 -1.89 12.43 11.30
N ALA A 100 -0.89 11.65 10.89
CA ALA A 100 -1.03 10.61 9.87
C ALA A 100 -1.29 9.25 10.53
N TYR A 101 -2.32 8.56 10.08
CA TYR A 101 -2.68 7.22 10.53
C TYR A 101 -2.21 6.20 9.50
N VAL A 102 -1.41 5.25 9.94
CA VAL A 102 -0.83 4.22 9.07
C VAL A 102 -1.18 2.82 9.56
N SER A 103 -1.30 1.89 8.63
CA SER A 103 -1.41 0.48 8.94
C SER A 103 -0.20 -0.30 8.41
N LEU A 104 0.24 -1.28 9.18
CA LEU A 104 1.38 -2.13 8.90
C LEU A 104 0.94 -3.56 8.60
N GLY A 105 1.64 -4.24 7.69
CA GLY A 105 1.31 -5.62 7.40
C GLY A 105 2.51 -6.46 6.98
N GLY A 106 2.26 -7.72 6.61
CA GLY A 106 3.31 -8.68 6.31
C GLY A 106 4.20 -8.97 7.52
N GLY A 107 5.51 -8.97 7.34
CA GLY A 107 6.49 -9.22 8.40
C GLY A 107 6.47 -8.22 9.56
N CYS A 108 5.79 -7.08 9.42
CA CYS A 108 5.67 -6.06 10.46
C CYS A 108 4.47 -6.29 11.38
N GLN A 109 3.46 -7.04 10.94
CA GLN A 109 2.28 -7.34 11.72
C GLN A 109 2.61 -8.41 12.79
N GLY A 110 2.51 -8.03 14.06
CA GLY A 110 2.80 -8.93 15.20
C GLY A 110 4.27 -9.04 15.61
N CYS A 111 5.20 -8.32 14.99
CA CYS A 111 6.60 -8.32 15.38
C CYS A 111 6.85 -7.37 16.57
N SER A 112 7.18 -7.93 17.75
CA SER A 112 7.42 -7.15 18.98
C SER A 112 8.62 -6.19 18.91
N SER A 113 9.63 -6.51 18.08
CA SER A 113 10.80 -5.66 17.86
C SER A 113 10.54 -4.54 16.88
N ALA A 114 9.58 -4.74 15.97
CA ALA A 114 9.22 -3.78 14.93
C ALA A 114 8.30 -2.69 15.47
N GLY A 115 7.42 -3.01 16.42
CA GLY A 115 6.37 -2.10 16.85
C GLY A 115 6.91 -0.73 17.27
N PHE A 116 7.85 -0.68 18.18
CA PHE A 116 8.33 0.61 18.70
C PHE A 116 9.42 1.26 17.81
N THR A 117 10.38 0.48 17.34
CA THR A 117 11.51 1.02 16.55
C THR A 117 11.06 1.38 15.14
N LEU A 118 10.16 0.60 14.55
CA LEU A 118 9.65 0.84 13.22
C LEU A 118 8.66 2.01 13.20
N SER A 119 7.74 2.08 14.15
CA SER A 119 6.81 3.21 14.27
C SER A 119 7.55 4.53 14.49
N ALA A 120 8.55 4.56 15.37
CA ALA A 120 9.41 5.73 15.56
C ALA A 120 10.24 6.09 14.31
N GLY A 121 10.67 5.09 13.54
CA GLY A 121 11.36 5.28 12.28
C GLY A 121 10.46 5.86 11.19
N ILE A 122 9.23 5.35 11.08
CA ILE A 122 8.21 5.84 10.14
C ILE A 122 7.81 7.28 10.51
N GLU A 123 7.51 7.54 11.77
CA GLU A 123 7.20 8.89 12.27
C GLU A 123 8.33 9.87 11.96
N SER A 124 9.58 9.50 12.27
CA SER A 124 10.73 10.33 11.99
C SER A 124 10.89 10.60 10.48
N ALA A 125 10.68 9.61 9.63
CA ALA A 125 10.78 9.77 8.18
C ALA A 125 9.72 10.73 7.63
N ILE A 126 8.48 10.59 8.08
CA ILE A 126 7.36 11.43 7.62
C ILE A 126 7.48 12.85 8.19
N CYS A 127 7.64 13.01 9.49
CA CYS A 127 7.70 14.31 10.15
C CYS A 127 8.95 15.13 9.78
N SER A 128 10.05 14.50 9.36
CA SER A 128 11.24 15.24 8.88
C SER A 128 11.10 15.81 7.47
N GLU A 129 10.18 15.29 6.67
CA GLU A 129 9.96 15.72 5.28
C GLU A 129 8.71 16.60 5.12
N ILE A 130 7.77 16.49 6.06
CA ILE A 130 6.46 17.13 5.97
C ILE A 130 6.18 17.89 7.26
N ASP A 131 6.43 19.19 7.24
CA ASP A 131 6.26 20.06 8.40
C ASP A 131 4.79 20.11 8.91
N GLU A 132 3.83 19.81 8.04
CA GLU A 132 2.41 19.76 8.35
C GLU A 132 2.01 18.54 9.19
N ILE A 133 2.86 17.50 9.27
CA ILE A 133 2.62 16.29 10.06
C ILE A 133 3.53 16.27 11.29
N ALA A 134 2.92 16.31 12.46
CA ALA A 134 3.62 16.28 13.74
C ALA A 134 3.65 14.89 14.37
N HIS A 135 2.68 14.03 14.04
CA HIS A 135 2.53 12.70 14.63
C HIS A 135 2.16 11.65 13.60
N VAL A 136 2.62 10.41 13.86
CA VAL A 136 2.21 9.21 13.12
C VAL A 136 1.66 8.18 14.09
N VAL A 137 0.47 7.68 13.82
CA VAL A 137 -0.23 6.69 14.65
C VAL A 137 -0.40 5.40 13.86
N ASP A 138 0.08 4.31 14.43
CA ASP A 138 -0.14 2.96 13.91
C ASP A 138 -1.52 2.47 14.36
N VAL A 139 -2.38 2.18 13.38
CA VAL A 139 -3.75 1.66 13.59
C VAL A 139 -3.87 0.17 13.27
N THR A 140 -2.74 -0.51 13.12
CA THR A 140 -2.69 -1.93 12.76
C THR A 140 -3.31 -2.79 13.87
N ASP A 141 -4.17 -3.73 13.50
CA ASP A 141 -4.55 -4.82 14.40
C ASP A 141 -3.43 -5.87 14.45
N HIS A 142 -2.52 -5.70 15.39
CA HIS A 142 -1.38 -6.61 15.58
C HIS A 142 -1.77 -8.00 16.09
N GLN A 143 -3.03 -8.20 16.54
CA GLN A 143 -3.50 -9.49 17.05
C GLN A 143 -4.05 -10.39 15.93
N SER A 144 -4.44 -9.81 14.80
CA SER A 144 -5.01 -10.55 13.65
C SER A 144 -3.97 -11.06 12.65
N GLY A 145 -2.67 -10.83 12.88
CA GLY A 145 -1.57 -11.24 11.99
C GLY A 145 -1.47 -12.76 11.81
N GLN A 146 -0.96 -13.21 10.66
CA GLN A 146 -0.77 -14.64 10.35
C GLN A 146 0.27 -15.32 11.26
N GLU A 147 1.17 -14.55 11.87
CA GLU A 147 2.09 -15.00 12.92
C GLU A 147 2.09 -13.99 14.06
N PRO A 148 1.02 -13.89 14.86
CA PRO A 148 0.99 -12.98 15.99
C PRO A 148 2.07 -13.38 16.99
N PHE A 149 2.88 -12.40 17.40
CA PHE A 149 3.99 -12.62 18.35
C PHE A 149 3.51 -13.05 19.74
N TYR A 150 2.28 -12.69 20.08
CA TYR A 150 1.61 -13.11 21.30
C TYR A 150 0.77 -14.36 21.02
N LYS A 151 1.36 -15.53 21.24
CA LYS A 151 0.59 -16.76 21.44
C LYS A 151 0.29 -16.87 22.93
N ASP A 152 -1.01 -16.84 23.28
CA ASP A 152 -1.48 -17.24 24.61
C ASP A 152 -1.04 -18.69 24.95
#